data_af969e65d8de98d8977b7de94057f265
#
_entry.id   af969e65d8de98d8977b7de94057f265
#
_cell.length_a   1.000
_cell.length_b   1.000
_cell.length_c   1.000
_cell.angle_alpha   90.00
_cell.angle_beta   90.00
_cell.angle_gamma   90.00
#
_symmetry.space_group_name_H-M   'P 1'
#
loop_
_entity.id
_entity.type
_entity.pdbx_description
1 polymer ?
#
loop_
_entity_poly.entity_id
_entity_poly.type
_entity_poly.pdbx_seq_one_letter_code
_entity_poly.pdbx_strand_id
1 'polypeptide(L)'
;MVQIPQNPLILVDGSSYLYRAYHAFPPLTNSAGEPTGAMYGVLNMLRSLIMQYKPTHAAVVFDAKGKTFRDELFEHYKSHRPPMPDDLRAQIEPLHAMVKAMGLPLLAVSGVEADDVIGTLAREAEKAGRPVLISTGDKDMAQLVTPNITLINTMTNTCLLYTSDAP
;
A
#
# COMPACT_ATOMS: atom_id res chain seq x y z
N MET A 1 -7.88 22.14 -9.13
CA MET A 1 -7.02 21.06 -9.63
C MET A 1 -5.92 20.82 -8.60
N VAL A 2 -5.85 19.63 -8.08
CA VAL A 2 -4.81 19.27 -7.09
C VAL A 2 -3.48 19.14 -7.82
N GLN A 3 -2.49 19.95 -7.44
CA GLN A 3 -1.15 19.85 -7.99
C GLN A 3 -0.36 18.81 -7.20
N ILE A 4 -0.09 17.69 -7.84
CA ILE A 4 0.82 16.70 -7.29
C ILE A 4 2.24 17.19 -7.60
N PRO A 5 3.16 17.19 -6.60
CA PRO A 5 4.53 17.60 -6.83
C PRO A 5 5.19 16.80 -7.95
N GLN A 6 6.14 17.41 -8.65
CA GLN A 6 6.90 16.72 -9.68
C GLN A 6 7.83 15.68 -9.07
N ASN A 7 7.83 14.48 -9.65
CA ASN A 7 8.71 13.39 -9.29
C ASN A 7 8.74 13.08 -7.77
N PRO A 8 7.57 12.85 -7.13
CA PRO A 8 7.56 12.49 -5.73
C PRO A 8 8.11 11.06 -5.52
N LEU A 9 8.57 10.78 -4.30
CA LEU A 9 8.73 9.39 -3.87
C LEU A 9 7.33 8.80 -3.74
N ILE A 10 7.06 7.71 -4.45
CA ILE A 10 5.77 7.03 -4.37
C ILE A 10 5.87 5.83 -3.44
N LEU A 11 5.05 5.84 -2.39
CA LEU A 11 4.91 4.73 -1.46
C LEU A 11 3.53 4.12 -1.64
N VAL A 12 3.48 2.84 -1.98
CA VAL A 12 2.24 2.11 -2.20
C VAL A 12 1.97 1.22 -1.00
N ASP A 13 0.79 1.36 -0.42
CA ASP A 13 0.27 0.45 0.59
C ASP A 13 -0.24 -0.83 -0.10
N GLY A 14 0.66 -1.78 -0.24
CA GLY A 14 0.38 -3.03 -0.95
C GLY A 14 -0.68 -3.89 -0.26
N SER A 15 -0.71 -3.88 1.06
CA SER A 15 -1.71 -4.60 1.84
C SER A 15 -3.11 -4.05 1.60
N SER A 16 -3.25 -2.73 1.55
CA SER A 16 -4.51 -2.06 1.21
C SER A 16 -4.96 -2.41 -0.22
N TYR A 17 -4.03 -2.37 -1.17
CA TYR A 17 -4.30 -2.74 -2.56
C TYR A 17 -4.79 -4.19 -2.67
N LEU A 18 -4.12 -5.10 -1.97
CA LEU A 18 -4.45 -6.53 -1.98
C LEU A 18 -5.86 -6.78 -1.45
N TYR A 19 -6.20 -6.19 -0.32
CA TYR A 19 -7.51 -6.32 0.29
C TYR A 19 -8.60 -5.76 -0.60
N ARG A 20 -8.36 -4.60 -1.17
CA ARG A 20 -9.29 -3.93 -2.06
C ARG A 20 -9.54 -4.74 -3.33
N ALA A 21 -8.48 -5.23 -3.95
CA ALA A 21 -8.57 -6.04 -5.15
C ALA A 21 -9.32 -7.36 -4.88
N TYR A 22 -9.06 -7.98 -3.73
CA TYR A 22 -9.74 -9.21 -3.34
C TYR A 22 -11.26 -9.04 -3.27
N HIS A 23 -11.73 -7.92 -2.72
CA HIS A 23 -13.16 -7.66 -2.57
C HIS A 23 -13.82 -7.06 -3.81
N ALA A 24 -13.05 -6.41 -4.68
CA ALA A 24 -13.58 -5.72 -5.85
C ALA A 24 -13.66 -6.60 -7.10
N PHE A 25 -12.81 -7.60 -7.22
CA PHE A 25 -12.75 -8.47 -8.39
C PHE A 25 -13.45 -9.80 -8.15
N PRO A 26 -14.05 -10.40 -9.20
CA PRO A 26 -14.60 -11.74 -9.07
C PRO A 26 -13.49 -12.77 -8.78
N PRO A 27 -13.84 -13.94 -8.25
CA PRO A 27 -12.86 -14.98 -7.95
C PRO A 27 -12.33 -15.61 -9.25
N LEU A 28 -11.35 -14.95 -9.84
CA LEU A 28 -10.66 -15.44 -11.03
C LEU A 28 -9.67 -16.54 -10.66
N THR A 29 -9.52 -17.50 -11.56
CA THR A 29 -8.57 -18.61 -11.44
C THR A 29 -7.76 -18.74 -12.73
N ASN A 30 -6.55 -19.30 -12.61
CA ASN A 30 -5.76 -19.67 -13.79
C ASN A 30 -6.18 -21.05 -14.33
N SER A 31 -5.52 -21.55 -15.38
CA SER A 31 -5.81 -22.85 -15.99
C SER A 31 -5.60 -24.03 -15.04
N ALA A 32 -4.80 -23.87 -14.00
CA ALA A 32 -4.57 -24.89 -12.96
C ALA A 32 -5.59 -24.79 -11.80
N GLY A 33 -6.54 -23.85 -11.85
CA GLY A 33 -7.54 -23.65 -10.80
C GLY A 33 -7.05 -22.84 -9.61
N GLU A 34 -5.86 -22.25 -9.68
CA GLU A 34 -5.31 -21.42 -8.62
C GLU A 34 -5.94 -20.03 -8.63
N PRO A 35 -6.26 -19.45 -7.46
CA PRO A 35 -6.88 -18.12 -7.38
C PRO A 35 -5.92 -17.01 -7.82
N THR A 36 -6.40 -16.10 -8.67
CA THR A 36 -5.59 -15.01 -9.26
C THR A 36 -6.26 -13.64 -9.24
N GLY A 37 -7.51 -13.54 -8.76
CA GLY A 37 -8.30 -12.31 -8.87
C GLY A 37 -7.69 -11.12 -8.14
N ALA A 38 -7.27 -11.30 -6.90
CA ALA A 38 -6.65 -10.23 -6.11
C ALA A 38 -5.31 -9.80 -6.71
N MET A 39 -4.50 -10.76 -7.13
CA MET A 39 -3.21 -10.53 -7.78
C MET A 39 -3.39 -9.72 -9.07
N TYR A 40 -4.33 -10.11 -9.92
CA TYR A 40 -4.67 -9.40 -11.15
C TYR A 40 -5.05 -7.94 -10.87
N GLY A 41 -5.91 -7.73 -9.87
CA GLY A 41 -6.35 -6.39 -9.47
C GLY A 41 -5.20 -5.50 -8.99
N VAL A 42 -4.34 -6.03 -8.11
CA VAL A 42 -3.18 -5.28 -7.60
C VAL A 42 -2.23 -4.90 -8.72
N LEU A 43 -1.92 -5.82 -9.63
CA LEU A 43 -1.00 -5.56 -10.74
C LEU A 43 -1.56 -4.48 -11.68
N ASN A 44 -2.86 -4.50 -11.96
CA ASN A 44 -3.49 -3.45 -12.76
C ASN A 44 -3.45 -2.09 -12.07
N MET A 45 -3.69 -2.04 -10.77
CA MET A 45 -3.61 -0.80 -9.99
C MET A 45 -2.19 -0.23 -9.98
N LEU A 46 -1.19 -1.08 -9.77
CA LEU A 46 0.22 -0.67 -9.80
C LEU A 46 0.64 -0.17 -11.18
N ARG A 47 0.24 -0.87 -12.22
CA ARG A 47 0.53 -0.46 -13.60
C ARG A 47 -0.05 0.91 -13.90
N SER A 48 -1.30 1.14 -13.54
CA SER A 48 -1.97 2.43 -13.74
C SER A 48 -1.25 3.56 -12.99
N LEU A 49 -0.87 3.32 -11.75
CA LEU A 49 -0.14 4.28 -10.93
C LEU A 49 1.20 4.66 -11.55
N ILE A 50 1.97 3.67 -11.99
CA ILE A 50 3.27 3.87 -12.62
C ILE A 50 3.14 4.63 -13.93
N MET A 51 2.17 4.28 -14.75
CA MET A 51 1.95 4.95 -16.04
C MET A 51 1.49 6.41 -15.86
N GLN A 52 0.72 6.68 -14.82
CA GLN A 52 0.22 8.03 -14.55
C GLN A 52 1.31 8.96 -14.01
N TYR A 53 2.11 8.50 -13.07
CA TYR A 53 3.09 9.33 -12.35
C TYR A 53 4.52 9.18 -12.84
N LYS A 54 4.85 8.09 -13.53
CA LYS A 54 6.22 7.78 -14.03
C LYS A 54 7.31 8.07 -12.99
N PRO A 55 7.23 7.47 -11.79
CA PRO A 55 8.14 7.80 -10.71
C PRO A 55 9.56 7.30 -11.00
N THR A 56 10.57 8.06 -10.56
CA THR A 56 11.95 7.60 -10.53
C THR A 56 12.24 6.76 -9.30
N HIS A 57 11.48 6.98 -8.22
CA HIS A 57 11.61 6.25 -6.97
C HIS A 57 10.22 5.85 -6.47
N ALA A 58 10.00 4.57 -6.30
CA ALA A 58 8.76 4.02 -5.77
C ALA A 58 9.08 2.77 -4.94
N ALA A 59 8.25 2.47 -3.98
CA ALA A 59 8.30 1.22 -3.22
C ALA A 59 6.89 0.73 -2.93
N VAL A 60 6.71 -0.58 -2.93
CA VAL A 60 5.46 -1.23 -2.54
C VAL A 60 5.70 -1.88 -1.19
N VAL A 61 4.89 -1.53 -0.20
CA VAL A 61 5.05 -1.98 1.18
C VAL A 61 3.91 -2.92 1.54
N PHE A 62 4.26 -4.09 2.04
CA PHE A 62 3.31 -5.10 2.52
C PHE A 62 3.54 -5.40 3.99
N ASP A 63 2.51 -5.88 4.67
CA ASP A 63 2.68 -6.45 6.00
C ASP A 63 3.51 -7.75 5.89
N ALA A 64 4.45 -7.90 6.80
CA ALA A 64 5.21 -9.15 6.92
C ALA A 64 4.40 -10.19 7.69
N LYS A 65 4.76 -11.46 7.53
CA LYS A 65 4.18 -12.55 8.32
C LYS A 65 4.64 -12.44 9.78
N GLY A 66 3.76 -12.82 10.69
CA GLY A 66 4.05 -12.89 12.10
C GLY A 66 3.47 -11.75 12.92
N LYS A 67 3.79 -11.76 14.20
CA LYS A 67 3.31 -10.77 15.15
C LYS A 67 4.09 -9.47 15.03
N THR A 68 3.40 -8.36 15.28
CA THR A 68 4.01 -7.04 15.35
C THR A 68 4.22 -6.63 16.81
N PHE A 69 4.92 -5.50 17.02
CA PHE A 69 5.10 -4.96 18.38
C PHE A 69 3.75 -4.60 19.04
N ARG A 70 2.71 -4.29 18.24
CA ARG A 70 1.37 -4.02 18.78
C ARG A 70 0.73 -5.27 19.34
N ASP A 71 0.94 -6.43 18.72
CA ASP A 71 0.48 -7.72 19.22
C ASP A 71 1.18 -8.08 20.54
N GLU A 72 2.46 -7.72 20.67
CA GLU A 72 3.23 -7.93 21.90
C GLU A 72 2.80 -7.01 23.03
N LEU A 73 2.46 -5.73 22.72
CA LEU A 73 2.01 -4.75 23.71
C LEU A 73 0.56 -4.97 24.15
N PHE A 74 -0.29 -5.44 23.23
CA PHE A 74 -1.72 -5.63 23.47
C PHE A 74 -2.13 -7.02 22.98
N GLU A 75 -2.34 -7.92 23.90
CA GLU A 75 -2.69 -9.33 23.65
C GLU A 75 -3.91 -9.50 22.74
N HIS A 76 -4.87 -8.57 22.82
CA HIS A 76 -6.11 -8.61 22.04
C HIS A 76 -6.10 -7.67 20.83
N TYR A 77 -4.94 -7.13 20.45
CA TYR A 77 -4.84 -6.24 19.29
C TYR A 77 -5.27 -7.00 18.02
N LYS A 78 -6.32 -6.50 17.36
CA LYS A 78 -6.92 -7.11 16.17
C LYS A 78 -7.36 -8.58 16.33
N SER A 79 -7.43 -9.11 17.55
CA SER A 79 -7.81 -10.51 17.81
C SER A 79 -9.23 -10.87 17.33
N HIS A 80 -10.11 -9.88 17.22
CA HIS A 80 -11.48 -10.03 16.74
C HIS A 80 -11.58 -10.08 15.20
N ARG A 81 -10.50 -9.80 14.47
CA ARG A 81 -10.50 -9.86 13.01
C ARG A 81 -10.49 -11.32 12.56
N PRO A 82 -11.31 -11.68 11.56
CA PRO A 82 -11.28 -13.02 11.01
C PRO A 82 -9.91 -13.29 10.37
N PRO A 83 -9.44 -14.55 10.35
CA PRO A 83 -8.21 -14.89 9.66
C PRO A 83 -8.32 -14.62 8.17
N MET A 84 -7.18 -14.39 7.52
CA MET A 84 -7.14 -14.18 6.07
C MET A 84 -7.66 -15.43 5.36
N PRO A 85 -8.58 -15.28 4.37
CA PRO A 85 -9.04 -16.41 3.57
C PRO A 85 -7.89 -17.12 2.86
N ASP A 86 -8.00 -18.45 2.72
CA ASP A 86 -6.92 -19.25 2.11
C ASP A 86 -6.66 -18.89 0.64
N ASP A 87 -7.72 -18.57 -0.11
CA ASP A 87 -7.60 -18.16 -1.51
C ASP A 87 -6.89 -16.81 -1.67
N LEU A 88 -7.02 -15.92 -0.70
CA LEU A 88 -6.25 -14.67 -0.66
C LEU A 88 -4.79 -14.94 -0.25
N ARG A 89 -4.59 -15.76 0.77
CA ARG A 89 -3.25 -16.11 1.26
C ARG A 89 -2.40 -16.76 0.18
N ALA A 90 -3.00 -17.62 -0.64
CA ALA A 90 -2.32 -18.31 -1.74
C ALA A 90 -1.80 -17.35 -2.82
N GLN A 91 -2.35 -16.15 -2.93
CA GLN A 91 -1.94 -15.16 -3.92
C GLN A 91 -0.80 -14.26 -3.47
N ILE A 92 -0.42 -14.26 -2.19
CA ILE A 92 0.57 -13.34 -1.62
C ILE A 92 1.96 -13.56 -2.22
N GLU A 93 2.49 -14.78 -2.15
CA GLU A 93 3.85 -15.07 -2.66
C GLU A 93 3.97 -14.86 -4.17
N PRO A 94 3.04 -15.35 -5.00
CA PRO A 94 3.08 -15.06 -6.42
C PRO A 94 2.98 -13.56 -6.73
N LEU A 95 2.15 -12.83 -5.99
CA LEU A 95 2.04 -11.37 -6.16
C LEU A 95 3.36 -10.68 -5.84
N HIS A 96 4.01 -11.03 -4.74
CA HIS A 96 5.32 -10.48 -4.37
C HIS A 96 6.36 -10.72 -5.47
N ALA A 97 6.39 -11.93 -6.02
CA ALA A 97 7.29 -12.27 -7.12
C ALA A 97 7.03 -11.41 -8.36
N MET A 98 5.76 -11.18 -8.70
CA MET A 98 5.38 -10.35 -9.85
C MET A 98 5.71 -8.88 -9.65
N VAL A 99 5.49 -8.34 -8.46
CA VAL A 99 5.85 -6.95 -8.13
C VAL A 99 7.37 -6.74 -8.28
N LYS A 100 8.16 -7.67 -7.77
CA LYS A 100 9.62 -7.64 -7.94
C LYS A 100 10.04 -7.76 -9.41
N ALA A 101 9.35 -8.61 -10.16
CA ALA A 101 9.61 -8.77 -11.60
C ALA A 101 9.27 -7.51 -12.41
N MET A 102 8.36 -6.67 -11.92
CA MET A 102 8.09 -5.35 -12.50
C MET A 102 9.21 -4.34 -12.26
N GLY A 103 10.21 -4.69 -11.48
CA GLY A 103 11.31 -3.79 -11.12
C GLY A 103 11.01 -2.87 -9.93
N LEU A 104 9.94 -3.12 -9.20
CA LEU A 104 9.57 -2.31 -8.04
C LEU A 104 10.19 -2.87 -6.76
N PRO A 105 10.85 -2.04 -5.95
CA PRO A 105 11.23 -2.44 -4.60
C PRO A 105 10.00 -2.86 -3.80
N LEU A 106 10.09 -4.02 -3.15
CA LEU A 106 9.05 -4.54 -2.29
C LEU A 106 9.61 -4.64 -0.87
N LEU A 107 8.91 -4.02 0.07
CA LEU A 107 9.30 -3.99 1.47
C LEU A 107 8.26 -4.72 2.32
N ALA A 108 8.74 -5.63 3.15
CA ALA A 108 7.95 -6.32 4.18
C ALA A 108 8.85 -6.50 5.39
N VAL A 109 8.68 -5.68 6.41
CA VAL A 109 9.57 -5.62 7.57
C VAL A 109 8.91 -6.36 8.74
N SER A 110 9.59 -7.37 9.24
CA SER A 110 9.10 -8.16 10.38
C SER A 110 8.96 -7.33 11.65
N GLY A 111 7.93 -7.60 12.42
CA GLY A 111 7.71 -6.98 13.72
C GLY A 111 6.96 -5.65 13.67
N VAL A 112 6.72 -5.08 12.50
CA VAL A 112 5.98 -3.83 12.31
C VAL A 112 4.93 -3.98 11.23
N GLU A 113 3.95 -3.10 11.22
CA GLU A 113 2.94 -3.06 10.16
C GLU A 113 3.45 -2.26 8.95
N ALA A 114 2.85 -2.48 7.78
CA ALA A 114 3.16 -1.71 6.58
C ALA A 114 3.00 -0.20 6.82
N ASP A 115 1.99 0.20 7.57
CA ASP A 115 1.74 1.60 7.93
C ASP A 115 2.92 2.25 8.65
N ASP A 116 3.58 1.51 9.53
CA ASP A 116 4.76 2.00 10.25
C ASP A 116 5.95 2.23 9.31
N VAL A 117 6.13 1.31 8.37
CA VAL A 117 7.19 1.42 7.36
C VAL A 117 6.93 2.61 6.44
N ILE A 118 5.71 2.75 5.93
CA ILE A 118 5.32 3.87 5.08
C ILE A 118 5.50 5.20 5.80
N GLY A 119 5.01 5.29 7.04
CA GLY A 119 5.15 6.50 7.85
C GLY A 119 6.60 6.90 8.10
N THR A 120 7.46 5.93 8.38
CA THR A 120 8.88 6.15 8.60
C THR A 120 9.57 6.64 7.33
N LEU A 121 9.33 5.97 6.20
CA LEU A 121 9.93 6.35 4.91
C LEU A 121 9.44 7.72 4.44
N ALA A 122 8.15 8.02 4.62
CA ALA A 122 7.59 9.31 4.24
C ALA A 122 8.24 10.45 5.04
N ARG A 123 8.40 10.27 6.35
CA ARG A 123 9.04 11.28 7.20
C ARG A 123 10.52 11.45 6.87
N GLU A 124 11.24 10.37 6.61
CA GLU A 124 12.65 10.44 6.23
C GLU A 124 12.82 11.15 4.88
N ALA A 125 11.97 10.88 3.90
CA ALA A 125 11.99 11.57 2.62
C ALA A 125 11.66 13.07 2.78
N GLU A 126 10.70 13.41 3.63
CA GLU A 126 10.35 14.80 3.93
C GLU A 126 11.54 15.55 4.53
N LYS A 127 12.24 14.94 5.50
CA LYS A 127 13.46 15.53 6.10
C LYS A 127 14.55 15.75 5.06
N ALA A 128 14.64 14.90 4.07
CA ALA A 128 15.59 15.04 2.96
C ALA A 128 15.12 16.02 1.89
N GLY A 129 13.99 16.68 2.09
CA GLY A 129 13.44 17.66 1.15
C GLY A 129 12.73 17.05 -0.05
N ARG A 130 12.39 15.77 -0.02
CA ARG A 130 11.72 15.09 -1.13
C ARG A 130 10.21 15.00 -0.91
N PRO A 131 9.39 15.46 -1.86
CA PRO A 131 7.95 15.27 -1.79
C PRO A 131 7.58 13.80 -1.83
N VAL A 132 6.52 13.43 -1.13
CA VAL A 132 6.04 12.05 -1.01
C VAL A 132 4.58 11.94 -1.44
N LEU A 133 4.29 10.90 -2.21
CA LEU A 133 2.93 10.52 -2.58
C LEU A 133 2.67 9.13 -2.02
N ILE A 134 1.71 9.03 -1.11
CA ILE A 134 1.29 7.74 -0.54
C ILE A 134 0.00 7.30 -1.22
N SER A 135 0.01 6.12 -1.83
CA SER A 135 -1.18 5.51 -2.44
C SER A 135 -1.72 4.42 -1.53
N THR A 136 -2.89 4.67 -0.95
CA THR A 136 -3.53 3.76 -0.01
C THR A 136 -5.04 3.93 -0.03
N GLY A 137 -5.78 2.88 0.34
CA GLY A 137 -7.21 2.95 0.62
C GLY A 137 -7.53 3.14 2.09
N ASP A 138 -6.53 3.18 2.95
CA ASP A 138 -6.70 3.31 4.39
C ASP A 138 -6.77 4.78 4.82
N LYS A 139 -7.93 5.17 5.37
CA LYS A 139 -8.17 6.53 5.84
C LYS A 139 -7.29 6.92 7.04
N ASP A 140 -6.86 5.95 7.82
CA ASP A 140 -6.06 6.21 9.02
C ASP A 140 -4.66 6.73 8.65
N MET A 141 -4.22 6.52 7.41
CA MET A 141 -2.99 7.10 6.88
C MET A 141 -3.07 8.61 6.69
N ALA A 142 -4.26 9.20 6.76
CA ALA A 142 -4.45 10.65 6.63
C ALA A 142 -3.66 11.45 7.68
N GLN A 143 -3.35 10.86 8.82
CA GLN A 143 -2.52 11.47 9.85
C GLN A 143 -1.09 11.79 9.40
N LEU A 144 -0.63 11.17 8.29
CA LEU A 144 0.69 11.40 7.74
C LEU A 144 0.76 12.60 6.78
N VAL A 145 -0.38 13.16 6.40
CA VAL A 145 -0.45 14.27 5.43
C VAL A 145 0.22 15.52 6.01
N THR A 146 1.13 16.09 5.24
CA THR A 146 1.83 17.35 5.53
C THR A 146 1.90 18.17 4.25
N PRO A 147 2.44 19.40 4.26
CA PRO A 147 2.67 20.14 3.02
C PRO A 147 3.52 19.40 1.98
N ASN A 148 4.35 18.43 2.41
CA ASN A 148 5.24 17.66 1.55
C ASN A 148 4.81 16.20 1.36
N ILE A 149 3.78 15.74 2.08
CA ILE A 149 3.26 14.37 2.01
C ILE A 149 1.80 14.41 1.58
N THR A 150 1.53 13.88 0.41
CA THR A 150 0.18 13.80 -0.17
C THR A 150 -0.31 12.36 -0.14
N LEU A 151 -1.58 12.19 0.19
CA LEU A 151 -2.25 10.89 0.18
C LEU A 151 -3.21 10.81 -0.99
N ILE A 152 -3.14 9.72 -1.76
CA ILE A 152 -4.10 9.45 -2.83
C ILE A 152 -4.76 8.09 -2.63
N ASN A 153 -6.04 8.03 -2.99
CA ASN A 153 -6.77 6.78 -3.11
C ASN A 153 -7.15 6.59 -4.59
N THR A 154 -6.42 5.74 -5.28
CA THR A 154 -6.59 5.50 -6.71
C THR A 154 -7.90 4.78 -7.05
N MET A 155 -8.51 4.09 -6.08
CA MET A 155 -9.79 3.40 -6.28
C MET A 155 -10.97 4.36 -6.34
N THR A 156 -10.93 5.42 -5.53
CA THR A 156 -11.99 6.44 -5.47
C THR A 156 -11.59 7.72 -6.20
N ASN A 157 -10.38 7.77 -6.73
CA ASN A 157 -9.81 8.94 -7.38
C ASN A 157 -9.83 10.19 -6.49
N THR A 158 -9.67 9.98 -5.17
CA THR A 158 -9.63 11.05 -4.17
C THR A 158 -8.19 11.33 -3.74
N CYS A 159 -7.96 12.58 -3.36
CA CYS A 159 -6.65 13.04 -2.90
C CYS A 159 -6.81 13.82 -1.60
N LEU A 160 -5.94 13.54 -0.63
CA LEU A 160 -5.89 14.29 0.63
C LEU A 160 -4.60 15.11 0.68
N LEU A 161 -4.80 16.40 0.81
CA LEU A 161 -3.72 17.37 0.95
C LEU A 161 -3.73 17.97 2.34
N TYR A 162 -2.56 18.40 2.78
CA TYR A 162 -2.47 19.24 3.96
C TYR A 162 -3.19 20.56 3.70
N THR A 163 -4.08 20.95 4.62
CA THR A 163 -4.70 22.28 4.65
C THR A 163 -4.31 22.97 5.94
N SER A 164 -3.92 24.24 5.83
CA SER A 164 -3.55 25.06 7.00
C SER A 164 -4.71 25.28 7.98
N ASP A 165 -5.92 24.98 7.53
CA ASP A 165 -7.16 25.19 8.30
C ASP A 165 -7.68 23.90 8.95
N ALA A 166 -6.93 22.83 8.89
CA ALA A 166 -7.27 21.59 9.58
C ALA A 166 -7.10 21.81 11.10
N PRO A 167 -8.14 21.52 11.92
CA PRO A 167 -8.08 21.71 13.36
C PRO A 167 -7.07 20.79 14.02
#